data_bb10726018c04d5cfe29749df519f343
#
_entry.id   bb10726018c04d5cfe29749df519f343
#
_cell.length_a   1.000
_cell.length_b   1.000
_cell.length_c   1.000
_cell.angle_alpha   90.00
_cell.angle_beta   90.00
_cell.angle_gamma   90.00
#
_symmetry.space_group_name_H-M   'P 1'
#
loop_
_entity.id
_entity.type
_entity.pdbx_description
1 polymer ?
#
loop_
_entity_poly.entity_id
_entity_poly.type
_entity_poly.pdbx_seq_one_letter_code
_entity_poly.pdbx_strand_id
1 'polypeptide(L)'
;MTGVPVPFGNPGAEAQVWVDAHAARLAPLLREAHLAEWESAVTGSEQASAGLAQTRAAVKRLFSDPEGARRVRDLLDSDEIEDPLLRRQLQLLHLEFTANQLPPETIRELAELSAALEHTFHTFRATLDGAAVTDNALLEILRDGDDVARRRAAWEASKQIGRHVAEPLRELVRRRNAAARSLGFADFYRMELELQELDEERLFALLDEFKRATDTPFAALRERMDRALAGRFDTAPEELRPWHWSDPFGQEAPPEGAVDLDALFAGGDLVQLAADFFRALGLPMDEVLARSDLWERPGKGQHAFCTDIDREGDVRVLCNLRPTDRWMATLLHELGHAAYDVHRPGDLPFLLRTPAHTLSTEAVAMLMGRLTRDPRWLREAMGAELTREAQADVGEQLRTSMLVSTRWMLVMAHFERALYRGPDREDLNQLWWELVEEMQRIRRPEGRDEPDWAAKIHLSSAPVYYHNYLLGELMTSQLGAAIRRSGAEGWEGMGHFLRDRVFARGAQEDWAGLLVHATGEPLSARFFVEQFVAG
;
A
#
# COMPACT_ATOMS: atom_id res chain seq x y z
N MET A 1 8.96 -64.83 -17.62
CA MET A 1 9.23 -63.89 -16.51
C MET A 1 8.45 -62.61 -16.80
N THR A 2 7.31 -62.51 -16.14
CA THR A 2 6.38 -61.39 -16.27
C THR A 2 6.92 -60.29 -15.36
N GLY A 3 7.41 -59.21 -15.99
CA GLY A 3 7.79 -57.98 -15.26
C GLY A 3 6.55 -57.40 -14.58
N VAL A 4 6.59 -57.34 -13.27
CA VAL A 4 5.63 -56.56 -12.47
C VAL A 4 5.84 -55.09 -12.82
N PRO A 5 4.80 -54.33 -13.28
CA PRO A 5 4.93 -52.91 -13.48
C PRO A 5 5.22 -52.28 -12.09
N VAL A 6 6.29 -51.55 -11.99
CA VAL A 6 6.52 -50.64 -10.87
C VAL A 6 5.36 -49.67 -10.86
N PRO A 7 4.64 -49.49 -9.74
CA PRO A 7 3.55 -48.54 -9.69
C PRO A 7 4.16 -47.16 -9.97
N PHE A 8 3.67 -46.49 -11.01
CA PHE A 8 3.95 -45.08 -11.27
C PHE A 8 3.61 -44.34 -9.98
N GLY A 9 4.58 -43.62 -9.41
CA GLY A 9 4.38 -42.83 -8.19
C GLY A 9 3.15 -41.91 -8.41
N ASN A 10 2.42 -41.65 -7.34
CA ASN A 10 1.31 -40.69 -7.37
C ASN A 10 1.90 -39.29 -7.61
N PRO A 11 1.70 -38.65 -8.79
CA PRO A 11 2.35 -37.38 -9.12
C PRO A 11 2.05 -36.27 -8.11
N GLY A 12 0.84 -36.25 -7.53
CA GLY A 12 0.47 -35.34 -6.45
C GLY A 12 1.32 -35.56 -5.18
N ALA A 13 1.60 -36.83 -4.81
CA ALA A 13 2.45 -37.12 -3.67
C ALA A 13 3.92 -36.71 -3.92
N GLU A 14 4.44 -36.93 -5.12
CA GLU A 14 5.78 -36.48 -5.50
C GLU A 14 5.91 -34.95 -5.54
N ALA A 15 4.86 -34.26 -6.04
CA ALA A 15 4.78 -32.81 -6.01
C ALA A 15 4.74 -32.27 -4.57
N GLN A 16 3.95 -32.89 -3.67
CA GLN A 16 3.90 -32.50 -2.26
C GLN A 16 5.26 -32.64 -1.60
N VAL A 17 5.95 -33.76 -1.77
CA VAL A 17 7.30 -33.97 -1.21
C VAL A 17 8.29 -32.91 -1.71
N TRP A 18 8.19 -32.51 -2.98
CA TRP A 18 9.05 -31.48 -3.53
C TRP A 18 8.72 -30.09 -2.96
N VAL A 19 7.42 -29.74 -2.86
CA VAL A 19 6.96 -28.47 -2.26
C VAL A 19 7.38 -28.39 -0.80
N ASP A 20 7.23 -29.45 -0.02
CA ASP A 20 7.64 -29.50 1.39
C ASP A 20 9.16 -29.33 1.54
N ALA A 21 9.95 -29.99 0.69
CA ALA A 21 11.39 -29.82 0.67
C ALA A 21 11.83 -28.40 0.28
N HIS A 22 11.11 -27.76 -0.65
CA HIS A 22 11.36 -26.37 -1.03
C HIS A 22 10.99 -25.40 0.11
N ALA A 23 9.83 -25.59 0.75
CA ALA A 23 9.40 -24.82 1.90
C ALA A 23 10.37 -24.93 3.09
N ALA A 24 10.89 -26.14 3.35
CA ALA A 24 11.89 -26.37 4.40
C ALA A 24 13.23 -25.65 4.15
N ARG A 25 13.59 -25.40 2.88
CA ARG A 25 14.75 -24.58 2.50
C ARG A 25 14.47 -23.08 2.60
N LEU A 26 13.24 -22.67 2.23
CA LEU A 26 12.81 -21.28 2.20
C LEU A 26 12.61 -20.70 3.61
N ALA A 27 11.97 -21.45 4.50
CA ALA A 27 11.58 -20.95 5.83
C ALA A 27 12.75 -20.32 6.63
N PRO A 28 13.93 -20.98 6.79
CA PRO A 28 15.05 -20.36 7.50
C PRO A 28 15.59 -19.11 6.77
N LEU A 29 15.60 -19.09 5.44
CA LEU A 29 16.08 -17.94 4.67
C LEU A 29 15.17 -16.72 4.83
N LEU A 30 13.85 -16.93 4.82
CA LEU A 30 12.89 -15.84 5.07
C LEU A 30 13.02 -15.30 6.50
N ARG A 31 13.11 -16.20 7.49
CA ARG A 31 13.32 -15.80 8.87
C ARG A 31 14.59 -14.96 9.06
N GLU A 32 15.70 -15.38 8.47
CA GLU A 32 16.95 -14.60 8.49
C GLU A 32 16.80 -13.24 7.79
N ALA A 33 16.10 -13.19 6.65
CA ALA A 33 15.87 -11.96 5.91
C ALA A 33 15.01 -10.98 6.70
N HIS A 34 13.90 -11.44 7.31
CA HIS A 34 13.01 -10.60 8.11
C HIS A 34 13.69 -10.13 9.42
N LEU A 35 14.49 -10.96 10.07
CA LEU A 35 15.30 -10.54 11.22
C LEU A 35 16.33 -9.47 10.84
N ALA A 36 17.01 -9.64 9.70
CA ALA A 36 17.97 -8.64 9.22
C ALA A 36 17.28 -7.32 8.82
N GLU A 37 16.09 -7.40 8.25
CA GLU A 37 15.26 -6.22 7.95
C GLU A 37 14.84 -5.48 9.22
N TRP A 38 14.35 -6.22 10.22
CA TRP A 38 14.04 -5.70 11.53
C TRP A 38 15.25 -5.01 12.17
N GLU A 39 16.39 -5.68 12.23
CA GLU A 39 17.61 -5.13 12.82
C GLU A 39 18.09 -3.87 12.08
N SER A 40 18.06 -3.88 10.75
CA SER A 40 18.38 -2.72 9.93
C SER A 40 17.48 -1.53 10.23
N ALA A 41 16.17 -1.75 10.34
CA ALA A 41 15.19 -0.70 10.63
C ALA A 41 15.31 -0.16 12.06
N VAL A 42 15.60 -1.03 13.03
CA VAL A 42 15.72 -0.67 14.45
C VAL A 42 17.02 0.06 14.78
N THR A 43 18.12 -0.30 14.10
CA THR A 43 19.46 0.22 14.42
C THR A 43 19.98 1.28 13.44
N GLY A 44 19.54 1.21 12.16
CA GLY A 44 20.06 2.05 11.08
C GLY A 44 21.55 1.86 10.80
N SER A 45 22.15 0.73 11.27
CA SER A 45 23.58 0.50 11.13
C SER A 45 23.94 -0.01 9.73
N GLU A 46 25.12 0.41 9.21
CA GLU A 46 25.62 -0.09 7.93
C GLU A 46 25.81 -1.62 7.92
N GLN A 47 26.22 -2.19 9.05
CA GLN A 47 26.39 -3.64 9.18
C GLN A 47 25.05 -4.37 9.05
N ALA A 48 23.98 -3.88 9.69
CA ALA A 48 22.64 -4.46 9.59
C ALA A 48 22.10 -4.35 8.17
N SER A 49 22.30 -3.21 7.50
CA SER A 49 21.91 -3.01 6.10
C SER A 49 22.65 -3.94 5.14
N ALA A 50 23.95 -4.19 5.37
CA ALA A 50 24.72 -5.16 4.59
C ALA A 50 24.23 -6.60 4.83
N GLY A 51 23.87 -6.95 6.08
CA GLY A 51 23.26 -8.24 6.43
C GLY A 51 21.93 -8.45 5.71
N LEU A 52 21.08 -7.44 5.69
CA LEU A 52 19.80 -7.46 4.96
C LEU A 52 20.01 -7.73 3.46
N ALA A 53 20.96 -7.04 2.83
CA ALA A 53 21.26 -7.27 1.41
C ALA A 53 21.71 -8.73 1.13
N GLN A 54 22.51 -9.32 2.02
CA GLN A 54 22.97 -10.70 1.89
C GLN A 54 21.83 -11.72 2.04
N THR A 55 20.96 -11.54 3.04
CA THR A 55 19.84 -12.46 3.31
C THR A 55 18.79 -12.38 2.20
N ARG A 56 18.43 -11.18 1.74
CA ARG A 56 17.54 -11.00 0.57
C ARG A 56 18.11 -11.65 -0.69
N ALA A 57 19.42 -11.53 -0.92
CA ALA A 57 20.08 -12.20 -2.06
C ALA A 57 20.04 -13.74 -1.93
N ALA A 58 20.07 -14.29 -0.71
CA ALA A 58 19.94 -15.73 -0.50
C ALA A 58 18.54 -16.25 -0.87
N VAL A 59 17.48 -15.52 -0.47
CA VAL A 59 16.09 -15.84 -0.88
C VAL A 59 15.96 -15.78 -2.41
N LYS A 60 16.42 -14.70 -3.04
CA LYS A 60 16.36 -14.56 -4.51
C LYS A 60 17.10 -15.69 -5.24
N ARG A 61 18.26 -16.11 -4.75
CA ARG A 61 19.00 -17.25 -5.35
C ARG A 61 18.20 -18.55 -5.31
N LEU A 62 17.39 -18.78 -4.28
CA LEU A 62 16.55 -19.98 -4.21
C LEU A 62 15.51 -19.99 -5.35
N PHE A 63 14.95 -18.83 -5.69
CA PHE A 63 13.95 -18.68 -6.76
C PHE A 63 14.56 -18.41 -8.15
N SER A 64 15.87 -18.18 -8.25
CA SER A 64 16.55 -18.02 -9.54
C SER A 64 16.89 -19.36 -10.23
N ASP A 65 16.53 -20.49 -9.61
CA ASP A 65 16.76 -21.82 -10.16
C ASP A 65 15.81 -22.09 -11.36
N PRO A 66 16.33 -22.18 -12.60
CA PRO A 66 15.48 -22.38 -13.79
C PRO A 66 14.90 -23.80 -13.87
N GLU A 67 15.50 -24.79 -13.18
CA GLU A 67 14.96 -26.14 -13.13
C GLU A 67 13.74 -26.20 -12.20
N GLY A 68 13.82 -25.56 -11.03
CA GLY A 68 12.69 -25.37 -10.13
C GLY A 68 11.54 -24.63 -10.79
N ALA A 69 11.84 -23.53 -11.50
CA ALA A 69 10.83 -22.75 -12.23
C ALA A 69 10.10 -23.60 -13.29
N ARG A 70 10.86 -24.39 -14.06
CA ARG A 70 10.30 -25.30 -15.07
C ARG A 70 9.42 -26.37 -14.43
N ARG A 71 9.92 -27.02 -13.36
CA ARG A 71 9.18 -28.06 -12.65
C ARG A 71 7.83 -27.56 -12.10
N VAL A 72 7.80 -26.39 -11.50
CA VAL A 72 6.53 -25.79 -11.02
C VAL A 72 5.55 -25.55 -12.14
N ARG A 73 6.02 -25.04 -13.28
CA ARG A 73 5.19 -24.82 -14.47
C ARG A 73 4.61 -26.14 -14.99
N ASP A 74 5.45 -27.16 -15.18
CA ASP A 74 5.04 -28.47 -15.68
C ASP A 74 3.98 -29.12 -14.77
N LEU A 75 4.13 -28.95 -13.44
CA LEU A 75 3.14 -29.44 -12.45
C LEU A 75 1.82 -28.67 -12.52
N LEU A 76 1.86 -27.35 -12.73
CA LEU A 76 0.64 -26.53 -12.86
C LEU A 76 -0.11 -26.79 -14.17
N ASP A 77 0.62 -27.08 -15.25
CA ASP A 77 0.07 -27.39 -16.56
C ASP A 77 -0.49 -28.83 -16.62
N SER A 78 -0.15 -29.68 -15.64
CA SER A 78 -0.67 -31.03 -15.56
C SER A 78 -2.04 -31.07 -14.86
N ASP A 79 -2.94 -31.96 -15.30
CA ASP A 79 -4.22 -32.23 -14.64
C ASP A 79 -4.08 -33.17 -13.43
N GLU A 80 -2.85 -33.53 -13.04
CA GLU A 80 -2.58 -34.56 -12.04
C GLU A 80 -2.59 -34.02 -10.59
N ILE A 81 -2.64 -32.69 -10.41
CA ILE A 81 -2.69 -32.02 -9.10
C ILE A 81 -4.16 -31.73 -8.75
N GLU A 82 -4.78 -32.67 -8.04
CA GLU A 82 -6.19 -32.58 -7.63
C GLU A 82 -6.38 -31.80 -6.31
N ASP A 83 -5.38 -31.85 -5.40
CA ASP A 83 -5.43 -31.12 -4.11
C ASP A 83 -5.36 -29.60 -4.33
N PRO A 84 -6.43 -28.84 -3.99
CA PRO A 84 -6.45 -27.40 -4.20
C PRO A 84 -5.40 -26.65 -3.36
N LEU A 85 -5.04 -27.14 -2.17
CA LEU A 85 -4.01 -26.49 -1.34
C LEU A 85 -2.61 -26.71 -1.92
N LEU A 86 -2.32 -27.89 -2.45
CA LEU A 86 -1.08 -28.15 -3.16
C LEU A 86 -0.99 -27.32 -4.44
N ARG A 87 -2.07 -27.26 -5.21
CA ARG A 87 -2.14 -26.44 -6.42
C ARG A 87 -1.91 -24.97 -6.10
N ARG A 88 -2.49 -24.46 -5.00
CA ARG A 88 -2.29 -23.08 -4.55
C ARG A 88 -0.83 -22.81 -4.14
N GLN A 89 -0.19 -23.72 -3.43
CA GLN A 89 1.23 -23.60 -3.10
C GLN A 89 2.11 -23.55 -4.36
N LEU A 90 1.81 -24.37 -5.37
CA LEU A 90 2.50 -24.33 -6.65
C LEU A 90 2.29 -22.99 -7.39
N GLN A 91 1.07 -22.42 -7.34
CA GLN A 91 0.80 -21.10 -7.92
C GLN A 91 1.66 -20.01 -7.26
N LEU A 92 1.72 -19.96 -5.92
CA LEU A 92 2.56 -19.00 -5.21
C LEU A 92 4.06 -19.19 -5.55
N LEU A 93 4.54 -20.42 -5.61
CA LEU A 93 5.91 -20.70 -6.05
C LEU A 93 6.15 -20.27 -7.50
N HIS A 94 5.16 -20.45 -8.38
CA HIS A 94 5.25 -20.01 -9.78
C HIS A 94 5.44 -18.49 -9.90
N LEU A 95 4.68 -17.70 -9.13
CA LEU A 95 4.82 -16.25 -9.10
C LEU A 95 6.22 -15.84 -8.64
N GLU A 96 6.71 -16.43 -7.55
CA GLU A 96 8.03 -16.15 -7.00
C GLU A 96 9.16 -16.58 -7.96
N PHE A 97 9.07 -17.77 -8.54
CA PHE A 97 10.05 -18.18 -9.55
C PHE A 97 10.03 -17.25 -10.75
N THR A 98 8.87 -16.88 -11.26
CA THR A 98 8.74 -16.00 -12.44
C THR A 98 9.39 -14.65 -12.18
N ALA A 99 9.15 -14.05 -11.01
CA ALA A 99 9.75 -12.77 -10.61
C ALA A 99 11.29 -12.80 -10.57
N ASN A 100 11.90 -14.00 -10.40
CA ASN A 100 13.33 -14.16 -10.17
C ASN A 100 14.10 -14.85 -11.31
N GLN A 101 13.52 -14.95 -12.53
CA GLN A 101 14.16 -15.59 -13.70
C GLN A 101 14.99 -14.63 -14.57
N LEU A 102 15.12 -13.38 -14.19
CA LEU A 102 15.97 -12.44 -14.93
C LEU A 102 17.47 -12.78 -14.78
N PRO A 103 18.28 -12.56 -15.81
CA PRO A 103 19.73 -12.70 -15.71
C PRO A 103 20.32 -11.83 -14.59
N PRO A 104 21.33 -12.32 -13.84
CA PRO A 104 21.92 -11.58 -12.72
C PRO A 104 22.43 -10.17 -13.08
N GLU A 105 22.97 -10.00 -14.30
CA GLU A 105 23.40 -8.70 -14.82
C GLU A 105 22.23 -7.74 -15.04
N THR A 106 21.08 -8.21 -15.52
CA THR A 106 19.87 -7.41 -15.67
C THR A 106 19.33 -6.96 -14.30
N ILE A 107 19.29 -7.88 -13.32
CA ILE A 107 18.88 -7.56 -11.95
C ILE A 107 19.80 -6.49 -11.36
N ARG A 108 21.13 -6.62 -11.55
CA ARG A 108 22.09 -5.64 -11.05
C ARG A 108 21.91 -4.28 -11.72
N GLU A 109 21.77 -4.24 -13.05
CA GLU A 109 21.54 -2.99 -13.80
C GLU A 109 20.28 -2.25 -13.33
N LEU A 110 19.17 -2.96 -13.16
CA LEU A 110 17.91 -2.39 -12.65
C LEU A 110 18.06 -1.87 -11.23
N ALA A 111 18.77 -2.60 -10.38
CA ALA A 111 19.03 -2.20 -8.99
C ALA A 111 19.92 -0.96 -8.92
N GLU A 112 20.97 -0.87 -9.74
CA GLU A 112 21.88 0.30 -9.80
C GLU A 112 21.13 1.55 -10.28
N LEU A 113 20.29 1.44 -11.33
CA LEU A 113 19.47 2.56 -11.83
C LEU A 113 18.44 3.01 -10.78
N SER A 114 17.76 2.08 -10.11
CA SER A 114 16.80 2.41 -9.04
C SER A 114 17.50 3.10 -7.87
N ALA A 115 18.63 2.56 -7.41
CA ALA A 115 19.40 3.13 -6.32
C ALA A 115 19.95 4.55 -6.65
N ALA A 116 20.37 4.80 -7.89
CA ALA A 116 20.82 6.11 -8.33
C ALA A 116 19.68 7.14 -8.31
N LEU A 117 18.47 6.74 -8.72
CA LEU A 117 17.27 7.59 -8.62
C LEU A 117 16.90 7.88 -7.18
N GLU A 118 16.83 6.87 -6.32
CA GLU A 118 16.54 7.01 -4.90
C GLU A 118 17.57 7.91 -4.21
N HIS A 119 18.86 7.73 -4.50
CA HIS A 119 19.91 8.61 -4.01
C HIS A 119 19.66 10.06 -4.41
N THR A 120 19.26 10.30 -5.67
CA THR A 120 18.94 11.66 -6.15
C THR A 120 17.78 12.24 -5.35
N PHE A 121 16.70 11.48 -5.11
CA PHE A 121 15.57 11.93 -4.28
C PHE A 121 15.99 12.27 -2.85
N HIS A 122 16.83 11.47 -2.23
CA HIS A 122 17.25 11.68 -0.84
C HIS A 122 18.23 12.86 -0.67
N THR A 123 19.07 13.11 -1.67
CA THR A 123 20.13 14.12 -1.57
C THR A 123 19.77 15.46 -2.22
N PHE A 124 18.82 15.47 -3.15
CA PHE A 124 18.37 16.70 -3.79
C PHE A 124 17.84 17.69 -2.76
N ARG A 125 18.17 18.95 -2.97
CA ARG A 125 17.59 20.08 -2.23
C ARG A 125 17.13 21.11 -3.25
N ALA A 126 15.86 21.44 -3.18
CA ALA A 126 15.29 22.49 -4.02
C ALA A 126 15.88 23.85 -3.66
N THR A 127 15.85 24.76 -4.61
CA THR A 127 16.27 26.15 -4.38
C THR A 127 15.03 27.03 -4.28
N LEU A 128 14.90 27.73 -3.16
CA LEU A 128 13.89 28.76 -2.90
C LEU A 128 14.59 30.05 -2.49
N ASP A 129 14.31 31.16 -3.16
CA ASP A 129 14.92 32.47 -2.90
C ASP A 129 16.47 32.44 -2.90
N GLY A 130 17.06 31.59 -3.74
CA GLY A 130 18.51 31.43 -3.86
C GLY A 130 19.17 30.57 -2.76
N ALA A 131 18.39 30.00 -1.83
CA ALA A 131 18.86 29.10 -0.78
C ALA A 131 18.37 27.68 -0.98
N ALA A 132 19.18 26.69 -0.59
CA ALA A 132 18.76 25.29 -0.56
C ALA A 132 17.73 25.05 0.56
N VAL A 133 16.64 24.38 0.24
CA VAL A 133 15.54 24.09 1.17
C VAL A 133 15.20 22.60 1.18
N THR A 134 14.69 22.13 2.33
CA THR A 134 14.21 20.75 2.48
C THR A 134 12.76 20.61 2.02
N ASP A 135 12.34 19.39 1.65
CA ASP A 135 10.95 19.11 1.27
C ASP A 135 9.98 19.44 2.43
N ASN A 136 10.37 19.16 3.67
CA ASN A 136 9.55 19.51 4.84
C ASN A 136 9.31 21.01 4.96
N ALA A 137 10.33 21.84 4.69
CA ALA A 137 10.18 23.31 4.73
C ALA A 137 9.26 23.81 3.60
N LEU A 138 9.32 23.20 2.41
CA LEU A 138 8.39 23.51 1.32
C LEU A 138 6.96 23.10 1.64
N LEU A 139 6.79 21.92 2.25
CA LEU A 139 5.49 21.43 2.67
C LEU A 139 4.87 22.31 3.78
N GLU A 140 5.68 22.77 4.75
CA GLU A 140 5.24 23.70 5.79
C GLU A 140 4.73 25.03 5.19
N ILE A 141 5.45 25.59 4.20
CA ILE A 141 5.00 26.79 3.49
C ILE A 141 3.67 26.54 2.77
N LEU A 142 3.49 25.37 2.12
CA LEU A 142 2.25 25.03 1.43
C LEU A 142 1.08 24.75 2.38
N ARG A 143 1.32 24.22 3.56
CA ARG A 143 0.28 23.91 4.53
C ARG A 143 -0.16 25.14 5.32
N ASP A 144 0.80 25.88 5.85
CA ASP A 144 0.55 26.87 6.90
C ASP A 144 0.68 28.33 6.42
N GLY A 145 1.36 28.57 5.28
CA GLY A 145 1.57 29.93 4.75
C GLY A 145 0.34 30.52 4.06
N ASP A 146 0.13 31.84 4.16
CA ASP A 146 -0.95 32.56 3.50
C ASP A 146 -0.49 33.44 2.31
N ASP A 147 0.82 33.68 2.20
CA ASP A 147 1.40 34.44 1.08
C ASP A 147 1.40 33.59 -0.20
N VAL A 148 0.49 33.90 -1.13
CA VAL A 148 0.31 33.17 -2.39
C VAL A 148 1.58 33.19 -3.26
N ALA A 149 2.33 34.28 -3.28
CA ALA A 149 3.58 34.35 -4.07
C ALA A 149 4.64 33.39 -3.51
N ARG A 150 4.77 33.35 -2.18
CA ARG A 150 5.68 32.41 -1.50
C ARG A 150 5.25 30.95 -1.64
N ARG A 151 3.94 30.66 -1.56
CA ARG A 151 3.37 29.34 -1.82
C ARG A 151 3.66 28.88 -3.24
N ARG A 152 3.46 29.76 -4.23
CA ARG A 152 3.80 29.48 -5.63
C ARG A 152 5.27 29.14 -5.78
N ALA A 153 6.16 29.94 -5.24
CA ALA A 153 7.60 29.70 -5.29
C ALA A 153 7.97 28.36 -4.61
N ALA A 154 7.36 28.02 -3.46
CA ALA A 154 7.57 26.76 -2.77
C ALA A 154 7.04 25.56 -3.59
N TRP A 155 5.87 25.69 -4.20
CA TRP A 155 5.33 24.67 -5.07
C TRP A 155 6.20 24.44 -6.31
N GLU A 156 6.63 25.50 -6.99
CA GLU A 156 7.55 25.42 -8.13
C GLU A 156 8.90 24.80 -7.70
N ALA A 157 9.41 25.14 -6.52
CA ALA A 157 10.62 24.55 -5.96
C ALA A 157 10.47 23.04 -5.73
N SER A 158 9.33 22.58 -5.20
CA SER A 158 9.06 21.16 -4.97
C SER A 158 9.06 20.31 -6.26
N LYS A 159 8.89 20.95 -7.43
CA LYS A 159 8.90 20.29 -8.74
C LYS A 159 10.27 20.30 -9.44
N GLN A 160 11.26 21.04 -8.89
CA GLN A 160 12.58 21.15 -9.54
C GLN A 160 13.25 19.79 -9.72
N ILE A 161 13.09 18.87 -8.78
CA ILE A 161 13.67 17.52 -8.87
C ILE A 161 13.22 16.78 -10.13
N GLY A 162 12.00 17.03 -10.60
CA GLY A 162 11.45 16.39 -11.80
C GLY A 162 12.34 16.50 -13.02
N ARG A 163 12.99 17.67 -13.23
CA ARG A 163 13.92 17.88 -14.34
C ARG A 163 15.18 17.01 -14.26
N HIS A 164 15.58 16.64 -13.04
CA HIS A 164 16.79 15.83 -12.82
C HIS A 164 16.51 14.33 -12.97
N VAL A 165 15.29 13.89 -12.65
CA VAL A 165 14.97 12.46 -12.58
C VAL A 165 14.09 11.97 -13.73
N ALA A 166 13.47 12.86 -14.54
CA ALA A 166 12.53 12.46 -15.57
C ALA A 166 13.16 11.50 -16.61
N GLU A 167 14.31 11.87 -17.18
CA GLU A 167 14.95 11.01 -18.18
C GLU A 167 15.59 9.75 -17.59
N PRO A 168 16.30 9.80 -16.44
CA PRO A 168 16.72 8.58 -15.74
C PRO A 168 15.56 7.64 -15.38
N LEU A 169 14.40 8.16 -15.00
CA LEU A 169 13.22 7.35 -14.72
C LEU A 169 12.64 6.71 -15.99
N ARG A 170 12.58 7.46 -17.11
CA ARG A 170 12.18 6.90 -18.42
C ARG A 170 13.13 5.78 -18.87
N GLU A 171 14.44 5.95 -18.65
CA GLU A 171 15.42 4.90 -18.95
C GLU A 171 15.20 3.66 -18.07
N LEU A 172 14.96 3.84 -16.77
CA LEU A 172 14.62 2.73 -15.88
C LEU A 172 13.36 1.99 -16.36
N VAL A 173 12.32 2.71 -16.78
CA VAL A 173 11.08 2.13 -17.33
C VAL A 173 11.37 1.34 -18.62
N ARG A 174 12.20 1.86 -19.53
CA ARG A 174 12.62 1.13 -20.75
C ARG A 174 13.32 -0.19 -20.40
N ARG A 175 14.23 -0.17 -19.42
CA ARG A 175 14.97 -1.36 -18.96
C ARG A 175 14.05 -2.37 -18.28
N ARG A 176 13.15 -1.92 -17.40
CA ARG A 176 12.11 -2.76 -16.79
C ARG A 176 11.24 -3.41 -17.86
N ASN A 177 10.79 -2.65 -18.87
CA ASN A 177 10.01 -3.18 -19.99
C ASN A 177 10.79 -4.20 -20.84
N ALA A 178 12.08 -3.96 -21.09
CA ALA A 178 12.91 -4.92 -21.81
C ALA A 178 13.09 -6.22 -21.02
N ALA A 179 13.29 -6.13 -19.72
CA ALA A 179 13.37 -7.27 -18.81
C ALA A 179 12.06 -8.08 -18.81
N ALA A 180 10.91 -7.43 -18.64
CA ALA A 180 9.61 -8.09 -18.68
C ALA A 180 9.35 -8.80 -20.01
N ARG A 181 9.68 -8.16 -21.14
CA ARG A 181 9.56 -8.77 -22.47
C ARG A 181 10.45 -10.00 -22.63
N SER A 182 11.63 -10.03 -22.03
CA SER A 182 12.50 -11.23 -22.06
C SER A 182 11.90 -12.43 -21.33
N LEU A 183 10.96 -12.19 -20.41
CA LEU A 183 10.20 -13.20 -19.69
C LEU A 183 8.84 -13.54 -20.36
N GLY A 184 8.52 -12.89 -21.51
CA GLY A 184 7.31 -13.15 -22.29
C GLY A 184 6.12 -12.23 -22.00
N PHE A 185 6.28 -11.23 -21.14
CA PHE A 185 5.23 -10.24 -20.85
C PHE A 185 5.25 -9.09 -21.87
N ALA A 186 4.12 -8.41 -22.03
CA ALA A 186 4.02 -7.26 -22.93
C ALA A 186 4.89 -6.08 -22.49
N ASP A 187 4.86 -5.77 -21.21
CA ASP A 187 5.66 -4.76 -20.53
C ASP A 187 5.78 -5.07 -19.04
N PHE A 188 6.53 -4.27 -18.30
CA PHE A 188 6.74 -4.45 -16.86
C PHE A 188 5.46 -4.19 -16.06
N TYR A 189 4.61 -3.25 -16.46
CA TYR A 189 3.36 -2.96 -15.78
C TYR A 189 2.45 -4.18 -15.77
N ARG A 190 2.30 -4.83 -16.93
CA ARG A 190 1.53 -6.08 -17.08
C ARG A 190 2.14 -7.21 -16.25
N MET A 191 3.47 -7.37 -16.31
CA MET A 191 4.17 -8.38 -15.52
C MET A 191 3.89 -8.23 -14.03
N GLU A 192 4.08 -7.03 -13.47
CA GLU A 192 3.87 -6.77 -12.05
C GLU A 192 2.41 -6.99 -11.63
N LEU A 193 1.43 -6.64 -12.46
CA LEU A 193 0.02 -6.94 -12.16
C LEU A 193 -0.25 -8.44 -12.13
N GLU A 194 0.25 -9.21 -13.10
CA GLU A 194 0.08 -10.66 -13.15
C GLU A 194 0.78 -11.34 -11.95
N LEU A 195 1.96 -10.87 -11.55
CA LEU A 195 2.65 -11.34 -10.35
C LEU A 195 1.90 -11.00 -9.04
N GLN A 196 1.09 -9.94 -9.05
CA GLN A 196 0.17 -9.58 -7.98
C GLN A 196 -1.22 -10.23 -8.12
N GLU A 197 -1.39 -11.20 -9.01
CA GLU A 197 -2.68 -11.84 -9.28
C GLU A 197 -3.80 -10.84 -9.63
N LEU A 198 -3.43 -9.78 -10.36
CA LEU A 198 -4.33 -8.73 -10.83
C LEU A 198 -4.46 -8.78 -12.35
N ASP A 199 -5.69 -8.74 -12.83
CA ASP A 199 -5.99 -8.57 -14.25
C ASP A 199 -6.08 -7.08 -14.59
N GLU A 200 -5.27 -6.62 -15.54
CA GLU A 200 -5.17 -5.20 -15.91
C GLU A 200 -6.50 -4.63 -16.41
N GLU A 201 -7.25 -5.39 -17.22
CA GLU A 201 -8.50 -4.89 -17.81
C GLU A 201 -9.59 -4.73 -16.75
N ARG A 202 -9.70 -5.73 -15.86
CA ARG A 202 -10.63 -5.67 -14.72
C ARG A 202 -10.26 -4.57 -13.74
N LEU A 203 -8.97 -4.40 -13.46
CA LEU A 203 -8.50 -3.31 -12.61
C LEU A 203 -8.96 -1.96 -13.14
N PHE A 204 -8.64 -1.65 -14.40
CA PHE A 204 -8.99 -0.34 -14.95
C PHE A 204 -10.49 -0.16 -15.18
N ALA A 205 -11.24 -1.23 -15.49
CA ALA A 205 -12.70 -1.18 -15.51
C ALA A 205 -13.28 -0.79 -14.14
N LEU A 206 -12.73 -1.31 -13.04
CA LEU A 206 -13.13 -0.97 -11.67
C LEU A 206 -12.73 0.48 -11.31
N LEU A 207 -11.52 0.92 -11.68
CA LEU A 207 -11.09 2.31 -11.45
C LEU A 207 -11.98 3.30 -12.19
N ASP A 208 -12.35 3.02 -13.44
CA ASP A 208 -13.26 3.84 -14.25
C ASP A 208 -14.70 3.83 -13.69
N GLU A 209 -15.18 2.68 -13.20
CA GLU A 209 -16.46 2.59 -12.50
C GLU A 209 -16.46 3.46 -11.24
N PHE A 210 -15.43 3.34 -10.42
CA PHE A 210 -15.26 4.14 -9.22
C PHE A 210 -15.23 5.63 -9.52
N LYS A 211 -14.45 6.04 -10.54
CA LYS A 211 -14.39 7.43 -10.99
C LYS A 211 -15.79 7.95 -11.34
N ARG A 212 -16.51 7.24 -12.22
CA ARG A 212 -17.88 7.64 -12.64
C ARG A 212 -18.84 7.76 -11.45
N ALA A 213 -18.80 6.80 -10.53
CA ALA A 213 -19.68 6.80 -9.36
C ALA A 213 -19.40 7.94 -8.38
N THR A 214 -18.16 8.45 -8.37
CA THR A 214 -17.73 9.51 -7.46
C THR A 214 -17.55 10.89 -8.12
N ASP A 215 -17.74 11.05 -9.45
CA ASP A 215 -17.52 12.31 -10.16
C ASP A 215 -18.43 13.45 -9.69
N THR A 216 -19.73 13.20 -9.59
CA THR A 216 -20.68 14.22 -9.14
C THR A 216 -20.48 14.63 -7.67
N PRO A 217 -20.38 13.70 -6.70
CA PRO A 217 -20.13 14.07 -5.32
C PRO A 217 -18.77 14.74 -5.12
N PHE A 218 -17.74 14.29 -5.84
CA PHE A 218 -16.43 14.95 -5.80
C PHE A 218 -16.48 16.35 -6.40
N ALA A 219 -17.26 16.58 -7.47
CA ALA A 219 -17.46 17.92 -8.03
C ALA A 219 -18.06 18.88 -7.00
N ALA A 220 -19.11 18.44 -6.30
CA ALA A 220 -19.75 19.25 -5.27
C ALA A 220 -18.81 19.52 -4.07
N LEU A 221 -18.04 18.51 -3.64
CA LEU A 221 -17.00 18.68 -2.63
C LEU A 221 -15.96 19.71 -3.09
N ARG A 222 -15.47 19.55 -4.33
CA ARG A 222 -14.46 20.43 -4.90
C ARG A 222 -14.92 21.89 -4.96
N GLU A 223 -16.15 22.16 -5.34
CA GLU A 223 -16.71 23.50 -5.34
C GLU A 223 -16.76 24.13 -3.94
N ARG A 224 -17.01 23.33 -2.88
CA ARG A 224 -16.94 23.82 -1.50
C ARG A 224 -15.51 24.17 -1.10
N MET A 225 -14.56 23.27 -1.39
CA MET A 225 -13.13 23.46 -1.11
C MET A 225 -12.59 24.67 -1.88
N ASP A 226 -12.96 24.82 -3.15
CA ASP A 226 -12.54 25.96 -3.97
C ASP A 226 -13.06 27.28 -3.41
N ARG A 227 -14.31 27.34 -2.91
CA ARG A 227 -14.83 28.55 -2.24
C ARG A 227 -14.08 28.85 -0.94
N ALA A 228 -13.75 27.83 -0.14
CA ALA A 228 -13.00 28.01 1.09
C ALA A 228 -11.57 28.51 0.81
N LEU A 229 -10.88 27.90 -0.15
CA LEU A 229 -9.53 28.31 -0.58
C LEU A 229 -9.54 29.70 -1.20
N ALA A 230 -10.53 30.02 -2.05
CA ALA A 230 -10.68 31.34 -2.66
C ALA A 230 -10.89 32.42 -1.60
N GLY A 231 -11.69 32.14 -0.57
CA GLY A 231 -11.87 33.03 0.58
C GLY A 231 -10.60 33.18 1.44
N ARG A 232 -9.83 32.09 1.66
CA ARG A 232 -8.56 32.14 2.40
C ARG A 232 -7.53 33.02 1.70
N PHE A 233 -7.45 32.95 0.38
CA PHE A 233 -6.41 33.60 -0.41
C PHE A 233 -6.87 34.87 -1.12
N ASP A 234 -8.07 35.36 -0.84
CA ASP A 234 -8.68 36.56 -1.45
C ASP A 234 -8.58 36.55 -2.99
N THR A 235 -9.01 35.45 -3.60
CA THR A 235 -8.95 35.23 -5.05
C THR A 235 -10.28 34.65 -5.59
N ALA A 236 -10.45 34.60 -6.90
CA ALA A 236 -11.59 33.92 -7.49
C ALA A 236 -11.34 32.39 -7.58
N PRO A 237 -12.36 31.53 -7.46
CA PRO A 237 -12.21 30.09 -7.61
C PRO A 237 -11.56 29.67 -8.95
N GLU A 238 -11.76 30.44 -10.00
CA GLU A 238 -11.17 30.21 -11.32
C GLU A 238 -9.67 30.48 -11.37
N GLU A 239 -9.15 31.28 -10.44
CA GLU A 239 -7.73 31.64 -10.33
C GLU A 239 -6.94 30.69 -9.44
N LEU A 240 -7.62 29.75 -8.75
CA LEU A 240 -6.94 28.74 -7.95
C LEU A 240 -6.00 27.89 -8.83
N ARG A 241 -4.80 27.65 -8.30
CA ARG A 241 -3.72 26.88 -8.93
C ARG A 241 -3.14 25.89 -7.90
N PRO A 242 -2.29 24.93 -8.30
CA PRO A 242 -1.77 23.90 -7.41
C PRO A 242 -1.17 24.42 -6.10
N TRP A 243 -0.56 25.59 -6.08
CA TRP A 243 0.03 26.19 -4.89
C TRP A 243 -0.97 26.70 -3.85
N HIS A 244 -2.26 26.67 -4.11
CA HIS A 244 -3.29 26.96 -3.11
C HIS A 244 -3.66 25.72 -2.28
N TRP A 245 -3.15 24.54 -2.66
CA TRP A 245 -3.32 23.28 -1.92
C TRP A 245 -2.25 23.09 -0.86
N SER A 246 -2.54 22.23 0.13
CA SER A 246 -1.67 22.02 1.29
C SER A 246 -0.46 21.13 1.01
N ASP A 247 -0.41 20.47 -0.13
CA ASP A 247 0.70 19.63 -0.56
C ASP A 247 0.99 19.80 -2.06
N PRO A 248 2.19 19.39 -2.54
CA PRO A 248 2.61 19.64 -3.92
C PRO A 248 1.78 18.93 -5.00
N PHE A 249 0.96 17.94 -4.65
CA PHE A 249 0.23 17.08 -5.57
C PHE A 249 -1.29 17.13 -5.39
N GLY A 250 -1.81 17.84 -4.40
CA GLY A 250 -3.23 17.85 -4.05
C GLY A 250 -3.74 16.46 -3.64
N GLN A 251 -2.89 15.68 -2.98
CA GLN A 251 -3.21 14.32 -2.52
C GLN A 251 -3.89 14.31 -1.15
N GLU A 252 -3.74 15.38 -0.38
CA GLU A 252 -4.33 15.58 0.93
C GLU A 252 -5.40 16.66 0.87
N ALA A 253 -6.48 16.46 1.61
CA ALA A 253 -7.48 17.51 1.77
C ALA A 253 -6.88 18.69 2.54
N PRO A 254 -7.20 19.94 2.18
CA PRO A 254 -6.87 21.07 3.02
C PRO A 254 -7.43 20.86 4.44
N PRO A 255 -6.72 21.31 5.49
CA PRO A 255 -7.22 21.19 6.85
C PRO A 255 -8.52 21.97 6.99
N GLU A 256 -9.63 21.25 7.12
CA GLU A 256 -10.97 21.76 7.38
C GLU A 256 -11.53 21.03 8.60
N GLY A 257 -12.31 21.72 9.41
CA GLY A 257 -12.98 21.14 10.57
C GLY A 257 -12.69 21.91 11.86
N ALA A 258 -13.68 21.84 12.77
CA ALA A 258 -13.62 22.51 14.07
C ALA A 258 -13.02 21.61 15.17
N VAL A 259 -12.98 20.28 14.94
CA VAL A 259 -12.49 19.31 15.92
C VAL A 259 -10.98 19.12 15.74
N ASP A 260 -10.24 19.47 16.79
CA ASP A 260 -8.82 19.13 16.91
C ASP A 260 -8.70 17.68 17.42
N LEU A 261 -8.48 16.75 16.49
CA LEU A 261 -8.32 15.32 16.82
C LEU A 261 -7.06 15.07 17.64
N ASP A 262 -5.97 15.80 17.44
CA ASP A 262 -4.73 15.61 18.22
C ASP A 262 -4.95 15.92 19.70
N ALA A 263 -5.80 16.89 20.02
CA ALA A 263 -6.15 17.22 21.40
C ALA A 263 -6.82 16.05 22.13
N LEU A 264 -7.54 15.18 21.44
CA LEU A 264 -8.17 13.99 22.05
C LEU A 264 -7.13 12.97 22.51
N PHE A 265 -5.99 12.90 21.85
CA PHE A 265 -4.92 11.94 22.17
C PHE A 265 -3.82 12.54 23.04
N ALA A 266 -3.84 13.86 23.28
CA ALA A 266 -2.82 14.56 24.06
C ALA A 266 -2.76 14.01 25.50
N GLY A 267 -1.62 13.45 25.90
CA GLY A 267 -1.40 12.87 27.23
C GLY A 267 -1.96 11.45 27.41
N GLY A 268 -2.54 10.83 26.36
CA GLY A 268 -3.00 9.45 26.40
C GLY A 268 -1.87 8.43 26.22
N ASP A 269 -2.01 7.25 26.82
CA ASP A 269 -1.16 6.09 26.53
C ASP A 269 -1.73 5.34 25.33
N LEU A 270 -1.18 5.61 24.15
CA LEU A 270 -1.62 5.01 22.88
C LEU A 270 -1.44 3.49 22.87
N VAL A 271 -0.40 2.98 23.53
CA VAL A 271 -0.11 1.54 23.58
C VAL A 271 -1.16 0.82 24.42
N GLN A 272 -1.45 1.37 25.60
CA GLN A 272 -2.49 0.79 26.47
C GLN A 272 -3.87 0.85 25.80
N LEU A 273 -4.21 1.98 25.16
CA LEU A 273 -5.47 2.15 24.44
C LEU A 273 -5.63 1.12 23.30
N ALA A 274 -4.57 0.92 22.51
CA ALA A 274 -4.57 -0.09 21.46
C ALA A 274 -4.69 -1.51 22.03
N ALA A 275 -3.95 -1.84 23.09
CA ALA A 275 -4.02 -3.14 23.74
C ALA A 275 -5.42 -3.45 24.26
N ASP A 276 -6.06 -2.48 24.93
CA ASP A 276 -7.42 -2.63 25.46
C ASP A 276 -8.43 -2.82 24.34
N PHE A 277 -8.29 -2.06 23.26
CA PHE A 277 -9.17 -2.16 22.10
C PHE A 277 -9.04 -3.53 21.40
N PHE A 278 -7.82 -4.00 21.14
CA PHE A 278 -7.62 -5.32 20.51
C PHE A 278 -8.07 -6.47 21.42
N ARG A 279 -8.00 -6.33 22.75
CA ARG A 279 -8.63 -7.28 23.69
C ARG A 279 -10.17 -7.25 23.56
N ALA A 280 -10.77 -6.07 23.41
CA ALA A 280 -12.22 -5.94 23.19
C ALA A 280 -12.66 -6.53 21.83
N LEU A 281 -11.78 -6.58 20.82
CA LEU A 281 -11.99 -7.32 19.58
C LEU A 281 -11.91 -8.85 19.77
N GLY A 282 -11.42 -9.36 20.92
CA GLY A 282 -11.05 -10.77 21.06
C GLY A 282 -9.79 -11.17 20.27
N LEU A 283 -8.95 -10.20 19.96
CA LEU A 283 -7.71 -10.34 19.19
C LEU A 283 -6.53 -9.72 19.98
N PRO A 284 -6.15 -10.28 21.17
CA PRO A 284 -5.15 -9.65 22.04
C PRO A 284 -3.79 -9.52 21.36
N MET A 285 -3.16 -8.33 21.49
CA MET A 285 -1.88 -7.98 20.87
C MET A 285 -0.75 -7.77 21.91
N ASP A 286 -0.95 -8.18 23.16
CA ASP A 286 0.01 -7.93 24.24
C ASP A 286 1.40 -8.49 23.95
N GLU A 287 1.49 -9.69 23.38
CA GLU A 287 2.78 -10.31 23.01
C GLU A 287 3.45 -9.61 21.84
N VAL A 288 2.66 -9.15 20.85
CA VAL A 288 3.17 -8.36 19.72
C VAL A 288 3.75 -7.05 20.23
N LEU A 289 2.98 -6.31 21.04
CA LEU A 289 3.41 -5.04 21.61
C LEU A 289 4.68 -5.19 22.45
N ALA A 290 4.80 -6.27 23.24
CA ALA A 290 5.99 -6.53 24.05
C ALA A 290 7.27 -6.78 23.24
N ARG A 291 7.15 -7.29 22.00
CA ARG A 291 8.29 -7.55 21.09
C ARG A 291 8.57 -6.38 20.14
N SER A 292 7.68 -5.40 20.10
CA SER A 292 7.70 -4.28 19.16
C SER A 292 8.63 -3.15 19.59
N ASP A 293 9.03 -2.33 18.64
CA ASP A 293 9.83 -1.12 18.85
C ASP A 293 9.00 0.11 18.50
N LEU A 294 8.45 0.75 19.53
CA LEU A 294 7.36 1.71 19.34
C LEU A 294 7.80 3.18 19.47
N TRP A 295 9.01 3.46 19.99
CA TRP A 295 9.41 4.81 20.34
C TRP A 295 10.53 5.35 19.44
N GLU A 296 10.46 6.65 19.14
CA GLU A 296 11.47 7.34 18.35
C GLU A 296 12.82 7.39 19.07
N ARG A 297 13.90 7.16 18.31
CA ARG A 297 15.28 7.39 18.75
C ARG A 297 16.21 7.62 17.55
N PRO A 298 17.40 8.21 17.76
CA PRO A 298 18.39 8.38 16.70
C PRO A 298 18.79 7.05 16.04
N GLY A 299 18.91 7.05 14.72
CA GLY A 299 19.32 5.90 13.93
C GLY A 299 18.20 4.91 13.57
N LYS A 300 17.04 4.99 14.20
CA LYS A 300 15.88 4.15 13.89
C LYS A 300 15.14 4.62 12.63
N GLY A 301 14.62 3.67 11.86
CA GLY A 301 13.75 3.93 10.71
C GLY A 301 12.54 4.78 11.09
N GLN A 302 12.18 5.73 10.22
CA GLN A 302 11.10 6.70 10.49
C GLN A 302 9.72 6.20 10.05
N HIS A 303 9.65 5.22 9.16
CA HIS A 303 8.40 4.63 8.69
C HIS A 303 7.95 3.50 9.61
N ALA A 304 6.67 3.51 9.97
CA ALA A 304 6.06 2.40 10.67
C ALA A 304 5.87 1.20 9.73
N PHE A 305 5.96 0.01 10.27
CA PHE A 305 5.60 -1.23 9.58
C PHE A 305 5.38 -2.38 10.57
N CYS A 306 4.62 -3.38 10.12
CA CYS A 306 4.50 -4.67 10.76
C CYS A 306 5.32 -5.72 9.99
N THR A 307 5.92 -6.67 10.69
CA THR A 307 6.62 -7.80 10.08
C THR A 307 6.35 -9.09 10.83
N ASP A 308 6.06 -10.14 10.08
CA ASP A 308 6.02 -11.53 10.57
C ASP A 308 7.38 -12.18 10.27
N ILE A 309 8.14 -12.46 11.32
CA ILE A 309 9.52 -12.93 11.23
C ILE A 309 9.60 -14.36 10.68
N ASP A 310 8.73 -15.25 11.13
CA ASP A 310 8.89 -16.69 10.93
C ASP A 310 7.64 -17.41 10.42
N ARG A 311 6.52 -16.74 10.30
CA ARG A 311 5.20 -17.31 10.02
C ARG A 311 4.73 -18.31 11.09
N GLU A 312 5.26 -18.17 12.30
CA GLU A 312 4.98 -19.05 13.45
C GLU A 312 4.61 -18.25 14.71
N GLY A 313 4.41 -16.92 14.57
CA GLY A 313 3.90 -16.03 15.61
C GLY A 313 4.91 -15.04 16.18
N ASP A 314 6.14 -14.96 15.66
CA ASP A 314 7.05 -13.84 15.96
C ASP A 314 6.69 -12.64 15.08
N VAL A 315 5.63 -11.95 15.45
CA VAL A 315 5.15 -10.73 14.76
C VAL A 315 5.57 -9.51 15.55
N ARG A 316 6.07 -8.48 14.87
CA ARG A 316 6.61 -7.26 15.47
C ARG A 316 6.15 -6.03 14.72
N VAL A 317 5.96 -4.93 15.46
CA VAL A 317 5.58 -3.60 14.93
C VAL A 317 6.67 -2.59 15.25
N LEU A 318 7.07 -1.81 14.25
CA LEU A 318 7.93 -0.65 14.41
C LEU A 318 7.09 0.62 14.24
N CYS A 319 7.12 1.50 15.24
CA CYS A 319 6.50 2.83 15.20
C CYS A 319 7.45 3.88 15.78
N ASN A 320 7.05 5.17 15.69
CA ASN A 320 7.72 6.30 16.34
C ASN A 320 6.65 7.14 17.05
N LEU A 321 6.00 6.55 18.05
CA LEU A 321 4.77 7.04 18.67
C LEU A 321 4.93 8.42 19.30
N ARG A 322 3.91 9.25 19.09
CA ARG A 322 3.64 10.52 19.79
C ARG A 322 2.14 10.57 20.07
N PRO A 323 1.66 11.25 21.11
CA PRO A 323 0.24 11.28 21.46
C PRO A 323 -0.55 12.18 20.51
N THR A 324 -0.78 11.70 19.28
CA THR A 324 -1.54 12.36 18.20
C THR A 324 -2.48 11.38 17.51
N ASP A 325 -3.54 11.89 16.86
CA ASP A 325 -4.46 11.12 16.00
C ASP A 325 -3.69 10.31 14.96
N ARG A 326 -2.75 10.95 14.27
CA ARG A 326 -1.93 10.30 13.24
C ARG A 326 -1.22 9.05 13.77
N TRP A 327 -0.56 9.14 14.93
CA TRP A 327 0.18 8.00 15.47
C TRP A 327 -0.72 6.93 16.08
N MET A 328 -1.90 7.31 16.60
CA MET A 328 -2.90 6.33 17.00
C MET A 328 -3.44 5.57 15.80
N ALA A 329 -3.82 6.26 14.74
CA ALA A 329 -4.26 5.66 13.49
C ALA A 329 -3.19 4.73 12.89
N THR A 330 -1.91 5.17 12.90
CA THR A 330 -0.78 4.35 12.44
C THR A 330 -0.61 3.10 13.32
N LEU A 331 -0.65 3.22 14.65
CA LEU A 331 -0.53 2.06 15.55
C LEU A 331 -1.66 1.05 15.34
N LEU A 332 -2.90 1.52 15.21
CA LEU A 332 -4.04 0.63 14.91
C LEU A 332 -3.90 -0.03 13.54
N HIS A 333 -3.38 0.68 12.54
CA HIS A 333 -3.11 0.15 11.21
C HIS A 333 -2.07 -0.99 11.28
N GLU A 334 -0.92 -0.76 11.90
CA GLU A 334 0.13 -1.78 12.01
C GLU A 334 -0.30 -2.97 12.87
N LEU A 335 -1.09 -2.74 13.92
CA LEU A 335 -1.70 -3.82 14.69
C LEU A 335 -2.79 -4.56 13.91
N GLY A 336 -3.41 -3.94 12.92
CA GLY A 336 -4.30 -4.60 11.97
C GLY A 336 -3.58 -5.65 11.13
N HIS A 337 -2.39 -5.32 10.61
CA HIS A 337 -1.49 -6.29 9.97
C HIS A 337 -1.08 -7.40 10.94
N ALA A 338 -0.64 -7.02 12.14
CA ALA A 338 -0.23 -7.97 13.16
C ALA A 338 -1.34 -8.94 13.55
N ALA A 339 -2.58 -8.46 13.68
CA ALA A 339 -3.73 -9.31 13.98
C ALA A 339 -3.98 -10.35 12.89
N TYR A 340 -3.83 -9.96 11.62
CA TYR A 340 -3.91 -10.92 10.50
C TYR A 340 -2.85 -12.00 10.66
N ASP A 341 -1.61 -11.61 10.91
CA ASP A 341 -0.46 -12.53 10.96
C ASP A 341 -0.49 -13.46 12.18
N VAL A 342 -0.86 -12.97 13.36
CA VAL A 342 -0.93 -13.76 14.59
C VAL A 342 -2.09 -14.77 14.59
N HIS A 343 -3.22 -14.41 13.98
CA HIS A 343 -4.44 -15.24 14.07
C HIS A 343 -4.64 -16.17 12.86
N ARG A 344 -3.66 -16.31 11.99
CA ARG A 344 -3.64 -17.37 10.98
C ARG A 344 -3.47 -18.75 11.63
N PRO A 345 -4.13 -19.80 11.10
CA PRO A 345 -3.94 -21.16 11.60
C PRO A 345 -2.50 -21.64 11.39
N GLY A 346 -1.89 -22.12 12.48
CA GLY A 346 -0.51 -22.65 12.45
C GLY A 346 -0.37 -24.03 11.77
N ASP A 347 -1.49 -24.70 11.48
CA ASP A 347 -1.55 -25.99 10.78
C ASP A 347 -1.62 -25.87 9.24
N LEU A 348 -1.75 -24.65 8.71
CA LEU A 348 -1.61 -24.43 7.26
C LEU A 348 -0.21 -24.83 6.77
N PRO A 349 -0.08 -25.31 5.53
CA PRO A 349 1.22 -25.44 4.88
C PRO A 349 2.01 -24.12 4.92
N PHE A 350 3.32 -24.19 5.14
CA PHE A 350 4.18 -23.00 5.35
C PHE A 350 3.99 -21.90 4.29
N LEU A 351 3.88 -22.29 3.02
CA LEU A 351 3.69 -21.34 1.92
C LEU A 351 2.35 -20.61 1.96
N LEU A 352 1.34 -21.18 2.63
CA LEU A 352 0.01 -20.59 2.79
C LEU A 352 -0.13 -19.80 4.10
N ARG A 353 0.89 -19.81 4.98
CA ARG A 353 0.94 -19.01 6.21
C ARG A 353 1.36 -17.58 5.91
N THR A 354 0.57 -16.90 5.09
CA THR A 354 0.73 -15.49 4.74
C THR A 354 -0.64 -14.93 4.38
N PRO A 355 -0.88 -13.62 4.44
CA PRO A 355 -2.07 -13.04 3.84
C PRO A 355 -2.19 -13.42 2.37
N ALA A 356 -3.42 -13.54 1.87
CA ALA A 356 -3.68 -13.91 0.47
C ALA A 356 -3.00 -12.93 -0.53
N HIS A 357 -2.89 -11.67 -0.15
CA HIS A 357 -2.24 -10.60 -0.91
C HIS A 357 -1.97 -9.40 0.00
N THR A 358 -1.04 -8.52 -0.39
CA THR A 358 -0.82 -7.22 0.29
C THR A 358 -2.12 -6.43 0.42
N LEU A 359 -2.95 -6.42 -0.64
CA LEU A 359 -4.26 -5.77 -0.64
C LEU A 359 -5.17 -6.24 0.51
N SER A 360 -5.19 -7.54 0.82
CA SER A 360 -6.08 -8.10 1.84
C SER A 360 -5.65 -7.72 3.26
N THR A 361 -4.36 -7.68 3.53
CA THR A 361 -3.84 -7.23 4.83
C THR A 361 -3.93 -5.71 4.97
N GLU A 362 -3.66 -4.94 3.91
CA GLU A 362 -3.89 -3.49 3.88
C GLU A 362 -5.35 -3.12 4.16
N ALA A 363 -6.31 -3.85 3.59
CA ALA A 363 -7.72 -3.58 3.83
C ALA A 363 -8.11 -3.73 5.32
N VAL A 364 -7.54 -4.71 6.02
CA VAL A 364 -7.74 -4.88 7.47
C VAL A 364 -7.05 -3.76 8.24
N ALA A 365 -5.81 -3.44 7.90
CA ALA A 365 -5.04 -2.39 8.53
C ALA A 365 -5.70 -1.00 8.37
N MET A 366 -6.18 -0.68 7.16
CA MET A 366 -6.95 0.53 6.89
C MET A 366 -8.28 0.56 7.66
N LEU A 367 -8.96 -0.59 7.81
CA LEU A 367 -10.18 -0.69 8.60
C LEU A 367 -9.91 -0.33 10.07
N MET A 368 -8.79 -0.78 10.63
CA MET A 368 -8.38 -0.43 12.00
C MET A 368 -7.93 1.03 12.11
N GLY A 369 -7.09 1.51 11.20
CA GLY A 369 -6.60 2.89 11.23
C GLY A 369 -7.69 3.95 11.11
N ARG A 370 -8.78 3.67 10.37
CA ARG A 370 -9.93 4.59 10.25
C ARG A 370 -10.73 4.78 11.54
N LEU A 371 -10.58 3.89 12.53
CA LEU A 371 -11.36 3.92 13.77
C LEU A 371 -11.08 5.16 14.61
N THR A 372 -9.91 5.77 14.52
CA THR A 372 -9.60 7.04 15.20
C THR A 372 -10.53 8.19 14.78
N ARG A 373 -11.26 8.00 13.68
CA ARG A 373 -12.27 8.94 13.17
C ARG A 373 -13.69 8.35 13.18
N ASP A 374 -13.90 7.26 13.90
CA ASP A 374 -15.22 6.70 14.16
C ASP A 374 -15.75 7.24 15.51
N PRO A 375 -16.84 8.02 15.53
CA PRO A 375 -17.42 8.56 16.77
C PRO A 375 -17.79 7.49 17.78
N ARG A 376 -18.13 6.28 17.34
CA ARG A 376 -18.42 5.16 18.23
C ARG A 376 -17.13 4.68 18.92
N TRP A 377 -16.06 4.52 18.16
CA TRP A 377 -14.76 4.12 18.70
C TRP A 377 -14.21 5.16 19.68
N LEU A 378 -14.27 6.45 19.30
CA LEU A 378 -13.86 7.57 20.18
C LEU A 378 -14.61 7.56 21.51
N ARG A 379 -15.92 7.28 21.50
CA ARG A 379 -16.72 7.18 22.72
C ARG A 379 -16.41 5.91 23.52
N GLU A 380 -16.39 4.73 22.89
CA GLU A 380 -16.34 3.44 23.58
C GLU A 380 -14.92 3.04 24.00
N ALA A 381 -13.91 3.37 23.20
CA ALA A 381 -12.51 3.04 23.49
C ALA A 381 -11.79 4.14 24.28
N MET A 382 -12.08 5.43 23.99
CA MET A 382 -11.40 6.55 24.65
C MET A 382 -12.25 7.24 25.72
N GLY A 383 -13.56 6.98 25.77
CA GLY A 383 -14.48 7.73 26.64
C GLY A 383 -14.71 9.18 26.18
N ALA A 384 -14.40 9.51 24.92
CA ALA A 384 -14.59 10.86 24.40
C ALA A 384 -16.06 11.15 24.12
N GLU A 385 -16.61 12.18 24.78
CA GLU A 385 -17.97 12.63 24.55
C GLU A 385 -17.97 13.76 23.52
N LEU A 386 -18.30 13.41 22.27
CA LEU A 386 -18.43 14.38 21.18
C LEU A 386 -19.90 14.83 21.04
N THR A 387 -20.13 16.12 20.87
CA THR A 387 -21.46 16.62 20.48
C THR A 387 -21.86 16.08 19.11
N ARG A 388 -23.13 16.19 18.73
CA ARG A 388 -23.60 15.77 17.39
C ARG A 388 -22.90 16.53 16.27
N GLU A 389 -22.64 17.81 16.49
CA GLU A 389 -21.94 18.69 15.54
C GLU A 389 -20.49 18.23 15.37
N ALA A 390 -19.79 17.90 16.49
CA ALA A 390 -18.41 17.39 16.44
C ALA A 390 -18.33 16.01 15.76
N GLN A 391 -19.31 15.13 16.00
CA GLN A 391 -19.38 13.83 15.30
C GLN A 391 -19.59 14.02 13.78
N ALA A 392 -20.46 14.93 13.39
CA ALA A 392 -20.69 15.25 11.98
C ALA A 392 -19.42 15.85 11.33
N ASP A 393 -18.70 16.72 12.05
CA ASP A 393 -17.46 17.33 11.58
C ASP A 393 -16.36 16.27 11.36
N VAL A 394 -16.13 15.37 12.31
CA VAL A 394 -15.18 14.26 12.18
C VAL A 394 -15.53 13.37 10.97
N GLY A 395 -16.81 13.05 10.79
CA GLY A 395 -17.28 12.26 9.66
C GLY A 395 -17.05 12.96 8.32
N GLU A 396 -17.27 14.28 8.24
CA GLU A 396 -17.05 15.06 7.01
C GLU A 396 -15.54 15.23 6.71
N GLN A 397 -14.69 15.40 7.72
CA GLN A 397 -13.24 15.39 7.56
C GLN A 397 -12.76 14.05 6.95
N LEU A 398 -13.23 12.91 7.46
CA LEU A 398 -12.90 11.60 6.91
C LEU A 398 -13.41 11.46 5.47
N ARG A 399 -14.66 11.82 5.20
CA ARG A 399 -15.26 11.79 3.86
C ARG A 399 -14.46 12.61 2.86
N THR A 400 -14.12 13.84 3.23
CA THR A 400 -13.33 14.76 2.40
C THR A 400 -11.96 14.17 2.10
N SER A 401 -11.27 13.66 3.12
CA SER A 401 -9.96 13.02 2.97
C SER A 401 -10.02 11.81 2.03
N MET A 402 -11.02 10.93 2.18
CA MET A 402 -11.20 9.75 1.33
C MET A 402 -11.46 10.12 -0.13
N LEU A 403 -12.32 11.10 -0.40
CA LEU A 403 -12.62 11.52 -1.76
C LEU A 403 -11.44 12.22 -2.43
N VAL A 404 -10.66 13.02 -1.70
CA VAL A 404 -9.47 13.70 -2.25
C VAL A 404 -8.36 12.68 -2.54
N SER A 405 -8.00 11.84 -1.57
CA SER A 405 -6.91 10.88 -1.73
C SER A 405 -7.18 9.85 -2.83
N THR A 406 -8.42 9.35 -2.95
CA THR A 406 -8.77 8.40 -4.02
C THR A 406 -8.67 9.01 -5.41
N ARG A 407 -8.93 10.32 -5.58
CA ARG A 407 -8.74 11.03 -6.86
C ARG A 407 -7.26 11.10 -7.25
N TRP A 408 -6.40 11.35 -6.28
CA TRP A 408 -4.95 11.27 -6.49
C TRP A 408 -4.50 9.85 -6.88
N MET A 409 -5.04 8.82 -6.22
CA MET A 409 -4.72 7.42 -6.55
C MET A 409 -5.10 7.08 -7.99
N LEU A 410 -6.23 7.61 -8.51
CA LEU A 410 -6.61 7.47 -9.91
C LEU A 410 -5.59 8.12 -10.85
N VAL A 411 -5.13 9.35 -10.56
CA VAL A 411 -4.10 10.02 -11.36
C VAL A 411 -2.86 9.14 -11.47
N MET A 412 -2.38 8.65 -10.35
CA MET A 412 -1.16 7.84 -10.30
C MET A 412 -1.29 6.53 -11.08
N ALA A 413 -2.38 5.79 -10.87
CA ALA A 413 -2.60 4.50 -11.55
C ALA A 413 -2.69 4.67 -13.08
N HIS A 414 -3.46 5.66 -13.56
CA HIS A 414 -3.61 5.92 -14.98
C HIS A 414 -2.33 6.45 -15.62
N PHE A 415 -1.62 7.35 -14.94
CA PHE A 415 -0.37 7.91 -15.44
C PHE A 415 0.73 6.84 -15.51
N GLU A 416 0.91 6.06 -14.46
CA GLU A 416 1.94 5.03 -14.42
C GLU A 416 1.74 3.96 -15.51
N ARG A 417 0.49 3.50 -15.70
CA ARG A 417 0.14 2.63 -16.83
C ARG A 417 0.55 3.22 -18.18
N ALA A 418 0.26 4.50 -18.41
CA ALA A 418 0.59 5.18 -19.65
C ALA A 418 2.11 5.35 -19.84
N LEU A 419 2.85 5.62 -18.75
CA LEU A 419 4.31 5.73 -18.75
C LEU A 419 4.96 4.40 -19.16
N TYR A 420 4.52 3.26 -18.61
CA TYR A 420 5.04 1.95 -18.97
C TYR A 420 4.67 1.54 -20.40
N ARG A 421 3.46 1.86 -20.87
CA ARG A 421 3.02 1.60 -22.26
C ARG A 421 3.78 2.42 -23.30
N GLY A 422 4.23 3.60 -22.95
CA GLY A 422 4.92 4.51 -23.85
C GLY A 422 5.95 5.41 -23.15
N PRO A 423 7.10 4.88 -22.70
CA PRO A 423 8.10 5.67 -21.99
C PRO A 423 8.74 6.76 -22.88
N ASP A 424 8.64 6.62 -24.20
CA ASP A 424 9.21 7.56 -25.19
C ASP A 424 8.22 8.63 -25.68
N ARG A 425 7.01 8.66 -25.14
CA ARG A 425 6.03 9.70 -25.45
C ARG A 425 6.59 11.09 -25.16
N GLU A 426 6.38 12.01 -26.08
CA GLU A 426 6.79 13.41 -25.93
C GLU A 426 5.78 14.22 -25.11
N ASP A 427 4.52 13.75 -25.00
CA ASP A 427 3.41 14.42 -24.36
C ASP A 427 3.15 13.99 -22.90
N LEU A 428 4.12 13.36 -22.21
CA LEU A 428 3.94 12.91 -20.82
C LEU A 428 3.60 14.05 -19.86
N ASN A 429 4.18 15.24 -20.05
CA ASN A 429 3.87 16.42 -19.22
C ASN A 429 2.42 16.89 -19.45
N GLN A 430 1.97 16.85 -20.68
CA GLN A 430 0.58 17.20 -21.04
C GLN A 430 -0.38 16.15 -20.46
N LEU A 431 -0.14 14.86 -20.68
CA LEU A 431 -0.94 13.76 -20.17
C LEU A 431 -1.08 13.81 -18.64
N TRP A 432 0.02 14.11 -17.93
CA TRP A 432 -0.02 14.30 -16.48
C TRP A 432 -1.05 15.33 -16.07
N TRP A 433 -1.02 16.51 -16.70
CA TRP A 433 -1.93 17.58 -16.36
C TRP A 433 -3.37 17.30 -16.81
N GLU A 434 -3.57 16.63 -17.93
CA GLU A 434 -4.90 16.16 -18.35
C GLU A 434 -5.51 15.23 -17.29
N LEU A 435 -4.74 14.28 -16.76
CA LEU A 435 -5.20 13.40 -15.69
C LEU A 435 -5.45 14.14 -14.37
N VAL A 436 -4.57 15.07 -13.99
CA VAL A 436 -4.76 15.90 -12.78
C VAL A 436 -6.03 16.76 -12.90
N GLU A 437 -6.24 17.40 -14.04
CA GLU A 437 -7.43 18.21 -14.29
C GLU A 437 -8.70 17.36 -14.34
N GLU A 438 -8.65 16.19 -14.97
CA GLU A 438 -9.79 15.28 -15.06
C GLU A 438 -10.16 14.66 -13.70
N MET A 439 -9.17 14.10 -12.97
CA MET A 439 -9.43 13.35 -11.75
C MET A 439 -9.58 14.26 -10.52
N GLN A 440 -8.65 15.21 -10.32
CA GLN A 440 -8.59 16.07 -9.15
C GLN A 440 -9.23 17.44 -9.34
N ARG A 441 -9.53 17.84 -10.58
CA ARG A 441 -10.01 19.19 -10.94
C ARG A 441 -9.06 20.31 -10.51
N ILE A 442 -7.75 20.02 -10.43
CA ILE A 442 -6.70 21.00 -10.16
C ILE A 442 -6.20 21.55 -11.49
N ARG A 443 -6.31 22.86 -11.70
CA ARG A 443 -5.95 23.48 -12.97
C ARG A 443 -4.44 23.53 -13.18
N ARG A 444 -4.01 23.20 -14.39
CA ARG A 444 -2.61 23.36 -14.82
C ARG A 444 -2.20 24.84 -14.74
N PRO A 445 -1.01 25.17 -14.23
CA PRO A 445 -0.45 26.51 -14.37
C PRO A 445 -0.24 26.88 -15.84
N GLU A 446 -0.56 28.13 -16.17
CA GLU A 446 -0.47 28.61 -17.56
C GLU A 446 0.95 28.48 -18.12
N GLY A 447 1.07 27.92 -19.33
CA GLY A 447 2.37 27.74 -20.02
C GLY A 447 3.30 26.72 -19.40
N ARG A 448 2.89 26.00 -18.35
CA ARG A 448 3.74 25.02 -17.69
C ARG A 448 3.88 23.75 -18.53
N ASP A 449 5.13 23.45 -18.93
CA ASP A 449 5.50 22.22 -19.62
C ASP A 449 6.74 21.61 -18.95
N GLU A 450 6.53 21.10 -17.73
CA GLU A 450 7.58 20.56 -16.86
C GLU A 450 7.24 19.14 -16.44
N PRO A 451 8.24 18.28 -16.22
CA PRO A 451 8.01 16.90 -15.81
C PRO A 451 7.61 16.80 -14.33
N ASP A 452 6.48 17.44 -13.95
CA ASP A 452 5.96 17.47 -12.58
C ASP A 452 5.64 16.07 -12.05
N TRP A 453 5.25 15.15 -12.93
CA TRP A 453 5.02 13.74 -12.63
C TRP A 453 6.26 13.05 -12.08
N ALA A 454 7.44 13.40 -12.60
CA ALA A 454 8.68 12.75 -12.21
C ALA A 454 9.12 13.14 -10.78
N ALA A 455 8.58 14.20 -10.20
CA ALA A 455 8.84 14.57 -8.81
C ALA A 455 8.21 13.60 -7.78
N LYS A 456 7.40 12.63 -8.21
CA LYS A 456 6.82 11.61 -7.33
C LYS A 456 7.72 10.38 -7.25
N ILE A 457 8.42 10.21 -6.13
CA ILE A 457 9.38 9.13 -5.88
C ILE A 457 8.82 7.72 -6.13
N HIS A 458 7.51 7.49 -5.90
CA HIS A 458 6.88 6.18 -6.02
C HIS A 458 7.03 5.54 -7.41
N LEU A 459 7.07 6.34 -8.48
CA LEU A 459 7.27 5.83 -9.84
C LEU A 459 8.63 5.10 -10.01
N SER A 460 9.62 5.43 -9.18
CA SER A 460 10.93 4.76 -9.18
C SER A 460 11.06 3.70 -8.11
N SER A 461 10.69 4.01 -6.85
CA SER A 461 10.95 3.17 -5.67
C SER A 461 9.86 2.13 -5.38
N ALA A 462 8.61 2.39 -5.80
CA ALA A 462 7.49 1.49 -5.60
C ALA A 462 6.64 1.39 -6.89
N PRO A 463 7.22 0.81 -7.97
CA PRO A 463 6.54 0.75 -9.26
C PRO A 463 5.33 -0.18 -9.21
N VAL A 464 4.30 0.17 -9.98
CA VAL A 464 3.06 -0.62 -10.14
C VAL A 464 2.42 -0.97 -8.79
N TYR A 465 2.37 0.03 -7.89
CA TYR A 465 1.87 -0.17 -6.54
C TYR A 465 0.64 0.70 -6.20
N TYR A 466 0.50 1.88 -6.82
CA TYR A 466 -0.48 2.89 -6.40
C TYR A 466 -1.94 2.45 -6.46
N HIS A 467 -2.28 1.55 -7.37
CA HIS A 467 -3.63 0.97 -7.46
C HIS A 467 -4.02 0.19 -6.19
N ASN A 468 -3.03 -0.39 -5.46
CA ASN A 468 -3.30 -1.13 -4.23
C ASN A 468 -3.87 -0.24 -3.12
N TYR A 469 -3.51 1.04 -3.06
CA TYR A 469 -4.13 1.98 -2.13
C TYR A 469 -5.64 2.12 -2.39
N LEU A 470 -6.04 2.33 -3.66
CA LEU A 470 -7.46 2.46 -3.97
C LEU A 470 -8.22 1.14 -3.78
N LEU A 471 -7.67 0.02 -4.25
CA LEU A 471 -8.28 -1.29 -4.04
C LEU A 471 -8.41 -1.61 -2.55
N GLY A 472 -7.42 -1.25 -1.73
CA GLY A 472 -7.44 -1.37 -0.27
C GLY A 472 -8.61 -0.59 0.33
N GLU A 473 -8.82 0.66 -0.09
CA GLU A 473 -9.93 1.49 0.36
C GLU A 473 -11.30 0.90 -0.02
N LEU A 474 -11.43 0.36 -1.24
CA LEU A 474 -12.66 -0.32 -1.68
C LEU A 474 -12.92 -1.59 -0.88
N MET A 475 -11.90 -2.42 -0.69
CA MET A 475 -11.99 -3.67 0.08
C MET A 475 -12.30 -3.40 1.56
N THR A 476 -11.69 -2.37 2.15
CA THR A 476 -11.97 -1.91 3.52
C THR A 476 -13.45 -1.56 3.70
N SER A 477 -14.01 -0.78 2.77
CA SER A 477 -15.42 -0.40 2.81
C SER A 477 -16.35 -1.61 2.64
N GLN A 478 -15.98 -2.56 1.76
CA GLN A 478 -16.73 -3.79 1.53
C GLN A 478 -16.67 -4.73 2.75
N LEU A 479 -15.51 -4.92 3.38
CA LEU A 479 -15.37 -5.68 4.63
C LEU A 479 -16.19 -5.05 5.75
N GLY A 480 -16.11 -3.73 5.94
CA GLY A 480 -16.92 -3.02 6.92
C GLY A 480 -18.43 -3.20 6.70
N ALA A 481 -18.88 -3.17 5.45
CA ALA A 481 -20.27 -3.45 5.11
C ALA A 481 -20.66 -4.92 5.39
N ALA A 482 -19.78 -5.88 5.09
CA ALA A 482 -20.00 -7.30 5.38
C ALA A 482 -20.09 -7.57 6.88
N ILE A 483 -19.22 -6.97 7.70
CA ILE A 483 -19.27 -7.05 9.17
C ILE A 483 -20.62 -6.54 9.69
N ARG A 484 -21.08 -5.38 9.25
CA ARG A 484 -22.39 -4.84 9.64
C ARG A 484 -23.56 -5.76 9.23
N ARG A 485 -23.51 -6.36 8.03
CA ARG A 485 -24.56 -7.27 7.52
C ARG A 485 -24.55 -8.64 8.18
N SER A 486 -23.42 -9.08 8.72
CA SER A 486 -23.29 -10.40 9.37
C SER A 486 -24.06 -10.52 10.69
N GLY A 487 -24.54 -9.40 11.25
CA GLY A 487 -25.13 -9.36 12.58
C GLY A 487 -24.08 -9.45 13.70
N ALA A 488 -22.81 -9.28 13.39
CA ALA A 488 -21.73 -9.23 14.37
C ALA A 488 -21.92 -8.03 15.30
N GLU A 489 -22.28 -8.31 16.56
CA GLU A 489 -22.53 -7.27 17.55
C GLU A 489 -21.23 -6.86 18.28
N GLY A 490 -21.07 -5.56 18.47
CA GLY A 490 -19.95 -5.02 19.23
C GLY A 490 -18.59 -5.19 18.52
N TRP A 491 -17.53 -4.89 19.27
CA TRP A 491 -16.16 -5.04 18.78
C TRP A 491 -15.74 -6.50 18.71
N GLU A 492 -16.14 -7.32 19.68
CA GLU A 492 -15.84 -8.75 19.70
C GLU A 492 -16.42 -9.47 18.46
N GLY A 493 -17.66 -9.13 18.06
CA GLY A 493 -18.26 -9.67 16.85
C GLY A 493 -17.48 -9.31 15.59
N MET A 494 -16.97 -8.08 15.49
CA MET A 494 -16.07 -7.65 14.41
C MET A 494 -14.78 -8.48 14.39
N GLY A 495 -14.15 -8.67 15.54
CA GLY A 495 -12.91 -9.45 15.64
C GLY A 495 -13.12 -10.91 15.27
N HIS A 496 -14.22 -11.53 15.71
CA HIS A 496 -14.60 -12.89 15.32
C HIS A 496 -14.84 -13.01 13.81
N PHE A 497 -15.54 -12.05 13.21
CA PHE A 497 -15.73 -12.03 11.75
C PHE A 497 -14.39 -12.02 11.01
N LEU A 498 -13.47 -11.12 11.39
CA LEU A 498 -12.16 -11.00 10.77
C LEU A 498 -11.33 -12.28 10.95
N ARG A 499 -11.28 -12.82 12.17
CA ARG A 499 -10.56 -14.06 12.47
C ARG A 499 -11.09 -15.24 11.63
N ASP A 500 -12.39 -15.45 11.62
CA ASP A 500 -13.01 -16.67 11.08
C ASP A 500 -13.21 -16.58 9.55
N ARG A 501 -13.40 -15.39 8.98
CA ARG A 501 -13.70 -15.19 7.56
C ARG A 501 -12.52 -14.69 6.74
N VAL A 502 -11.51 -14.06 7.39
CA VAL A 502 -10.37 -13.47 6.71
C VAL A 502 -9.07 -14.17 7.14
N PHE A 503 -8.71 -14.09 8.43
CA PHE A 503 -7.39 -14.57 8.89
C PHE A 503 -7.24 -16.08 8.80
N ALA A 504 -8.30 -16.84 9.12
CA ALA A 504 -8.29 -18.30 9.07
C ALA A 504 -8.03 -18.87 7.66
N ARG A 505 -8.14 -18.05 6.63
CA ARG A 505 -7.91 -18.49 5.25
C ARG A 505 -6.43 -18.41 4.84
N GLY A 506 -5.63 -17.50 5.43
CA GLY A 506 -4.27 -17.26 4.96
C GLY A 506 -4.26 -17.04 3.43
N ALA A 507 -3.30 -17.66 2.74
CA ALA A 507 -3.19 -17.64 1.28
C ALA A 507 -3.76 -18.88 0.59
N GLN A 508 -4.78 -19.55 1.17
CA GLN A 508 -5.43 -20.73 0.56
C GLN A 508 -6.14 -20.40 -0.76
N GLU A 509 -6.53 -19.16 -0.93
CA GLU A 509 -7.16 -18.60 -2.13
C GLU A 509 -6.39 -17.34 -2.55
N ASP A 510 -6.60 -16.86 -3.78
CA ASP A 510 -6.16 -15.51 -4.12
C ASP A 510 -6.99 -14.45 -3.38
N TRP A 511 -6.61 -13.20 -3.48
CA TRP A 511 -7.28 -12.10 -2.78
C TRP A 511 -8.75 -11.94 -3.20
N ALA A 512 -9.08 -12.24 -4.47
CA ALA A 512 -10.44 -12.14 -4.98
C ALA A 512 -11.34 -13.26 -4.42
N GLY A 513 -10.83 -14.48 -4.36
CA GLY A 513 -11.49 -15.64 -3.73
C GLY A 513 -11.69 -15.40 -2.24
N LEU A 514 -10.68 -14.91 -1.52
CA LEU A 514 -10.78 -14.54 -0.11
C LEU A 514 -11.88 -13.49 0.11
N LEU A 515 -11.94 -12.45 -0.72
CA LEU A 515 -12.96 -11.42 -0.58
C LEU A 515 -14.38 -11.96 -0.80
N VAL A 516 -14.57 -12.80 -1.83
CA VAL A 516 -15.85 -13.48 -2.07
C VAL A 516 -16.22 -14.39 -0.89
N HIS A 517 -15.25 -15.14 -0.34
CA HIS A 517 -15.47 -15.96 0.85
C HIS A 517 -15.90 -15.12 2.06
N ALA A 518 -15.24 -13.98 2.30
CA ALA A 518 -15.51 -13.13 3.46
C ALA A 518 -16.82 -12.34 3.31
N THR A 519 -17.14 -11.85 2.12
CA THR A 519 -18.22 -10.87 1.91
C THR A 519 -19.40 -11.37 1.08
N GLY A 520 -19.23 -12.50 0.37
CA GLY A 520 -20.23 -13.10 -0.51
C GLY A 520 -20.23 -12.54 -1.94
N GLU A 521 -19.36 -11.59 -2.27
CA GLU A 521 -19.36 -10.94 -3.59
C GLU A 521 -17.96 -10.40 -3.99
N PRO A 522 -17.69 -10.25 -5.30
CA PRO A 522 -16.44 -9.68 -5.79
C PRO A 522 -16.24 -8.22 -5.35
N LEU A 523 -15.01 -7.72 -5.47
CA LEU A 523 -14.68 -6.33 -5.16
C LEU A 523 -15.53 -5.36 -6.00
N SER A 524 -16.13 -4.39 -5.32
CA SER A 524 -17.04 -3.40 -5.91
C SER A 524 -16.84 -2.01 -5.32
N ALA A 525 -16.86 -1.00 -6.16
CA ALA A 525 -16.85 0.41 -5.77
C ALA A 525 -18.09 0.81 -4.94
N ARG A 526 -19.19 0.05 -5.05
CA ARG A 526 -20.48 0.36 -4.42
C ARG A 526 -20.36 0.64 -2.93
N PHE A 527 -19.61 -0.17 -2.18
CA PHE A 527 -19.53 -0.05 -0.71
C PHE A 527 -18.81 1.21 -0.24
N PHE A 528 -17.79 1.65 -1.00
CA PHE A 528 -17.17 2.94 -0.76
C PHE A 528 -18.15 4.08 -1.05
N VAL A 529 -18.89 3.99 -2.16
CA VAL A 529 -19.90 4.97 -2.53
C VAL A 529 -21.02 5.04 -1.50
N GLU A 530 -21.53 3.91 -1.03
CA GLU A 530 -22.52 3.85 0.06
C GLU A 530 -22.00 4.51 1.34
N GLN A 531 -20.73 4.31 1.68
CA GLN A 531 -20.12 4.82 2.90
C GLN A 531 -19.80 6.32 2.84
N PHE A 532 -19.24 6.80 1.72
CA PHE A 532 -18.64 8.13 1.63
C PHE A 532 -19.38 9.08 0.68
N VAL A 533 -20.37 8.62 -0.07
CA VAL A 533 -21.10 9.43 -1.04
C VAL A 533 -22.58 9.51 -0.73
N ALA A 534 -23.22 8.39 -0.41
CA ALA A 534 -24.67 8.31 -0.19
C ALA A 534 -25.08 8.54 1.27
N GLY A 535 -24.12 8.67 2.20
CA GLY A 535 -24.34 8.84 3.65
C GLY A 535 -24.64 10.29 4.05
#